data_53f26214804a5d647a1f84dff35587f5
#
_entry.id   53f26214804a5d647a1f84dff35587f5
#
_cell.length_a   1.000
_cell.length_b   1.000
_cell.length_c   1.000
_cell.angle_alpha   90.00
_cell.angle_beta   90.00
_cell.angle_gamma   90.00
#
_symmetry.space_group_name_H-M   'P 1'
#
loop_
_entity.id
_entity.type
_entity.pdbx_description
1 polymer ?
#
loop_
_entity_poly.entity_id
_entity_poly.type
_entity_poly.pdbx_seq_one_letter_code
_entity_poly.pdbx_strand_id
1 'polypeptide(L)'
;GIAALSLCAALALGSGFLMVRDLCQYSESAGAYDDLAGLVELPERTETPEDMETGTAPIETEPGGSAPSVVLPMVDFESLRESGPDIIGWLTLPDTVINYPVTQADDNEYYLHHLYDGTYNKVGCLFADYENKADFSDRNTIIYGHNMRDGSMFAALNEYDEQSYFDTHKQMYLVTPEGGY
;
A
#
# COMPACT_ATOMS: atom_id res chain seq x y z
N GLY A 1 34.52 -35.84 13.10
CA GLY A 1 33.90 -36.01 11.75
C GLY A 1 32.41 -36.11 11.79
N ILE A 2 31.80 -37.16 12.35
CA ILE A 2 30.34 -37.44 12.27
C ILE A 2 29.50 -36.38 13.00
N ALA A 3 29.91 -35.94 14.18
CA ALA A 3 29.19 -34.91 14.95
C ALA A 3 29.13 -33.54 14.22
N ALA A 4 30.19 -33.17 13.54
CA ALA A 4 30.21 -31.93 12.72
C ALA A 4 29.27 -32.02 11.51
N LEU A 5 29.22 -33.17 10.84
CA LEU A 5 28.33 -33.43 9.72
C LEU A 5 26.85 -33.40 10.16
N SER A 6 26.55 -33.99 11.32
CA SER A 6 25.17 -33.98 11.87
C SER A 6 24.73 -32.56 12.25
N LEU A 7 25.62 -31.74 12.80
CA LEU A 7 25.31 -30.34 13.13
C LEU A 7 25.10 -29.51 11.87
N CYS A 8 25.92 -29.66 10.83
CA CYS A 8 25.72 -28.96 9.55
C CYS A 8 24.40 -29.36 8.87
N ALA A 9 24.04 -30.65 8.91
CA ALA A 9 22.77 -31.12 8.36
C ALA A 9 21.57 -30.54 9.12
N ALA A 10 21.62 -30.49 10.45
CA ALA A 10 20.56 -29.89 11.28
C ALA A 10 20.41 -28.40 11.02
N LEU A 11 21.51 -27.65 10.87
CA LEU A 11 21.49 -26.23 10.53
C LEU A 11 20.93 -25.98 9.12
N ALA A 12 21.31 -26.81 8.15
CA ALA A 12 20.79 -26.71 6.77
C ALA A 12 19.28 -27.00 6.70
N LEU A 13 18.81 -28.01 7.42
CA LEU A 13 17.37 -28.32 7.49
C LEU A 13 16.61 -27.23 8.23
N GLY A 14 17.15 -26.69 9.33
CA GLY A 14 16.55 -25.59 10.07
C GLY A 14 16.45 -24.31 9.24
N SER A 15 17.51 -23.94 8.50
CA SER A 15 17.49 -22.76 7.64
C SER A 15 16.55 -22.94 6.44
N GLY A 16 16.49 -24.15 5.85
CA GLY A 16 15.55 -24.48 4.79
C GLY A 16 14.09 -24.37 5.25
N PHE A 17 13.79 -24.85 6.46
CA PHE A 17 12.44 -24.74 7.04
C PHE A 17 12.04 -23.28 7.27
N LEU A 18 12.92 -22.44 7.80
CA LEU A 18 12.65 -21.02 8.01
C LEU A 18 12.41 -20.30 6.68
N MET A 19 13.19 -20.61 5.64
CA MET A 19 13.01 -20.02 4.31
C MET A 19 11.67 -20.40 3.69
N VAL A 20 11.25 -21.67 3.79
CA VAL A 20 9.95 -22.13 3.28
C VAL A 20 8.82 -21.44 4.04
N ARG A 21 8.91 -21.34 5.36
CA ARG A 21 7.92 -20.63 6.17
C ARG A 21 7.79 -19.17 5.75
N ASP A 22 8.91 -18.51 5.50
CA ASP A 22 8.92 -17.11 5.07
C ASP A 22 8.27 -16.95 3.69
N LEU A 23 8.56 -17.82 2.74
CA LEU A 23 7.91 -17.82 1.42
C LEU A 23 6.40 -18.07 1.52
N CYS A 24 5.96 -18.97 2.40
CA CYS A 24 4.53 -19.18 2.64
C CYS A 24 3.86 -17.90 3.16
N GLN A 25 4.45 -17.20 4.13
CA GLN A 25 3.90 -15.96 4.66
C GLN A 25 3.80 -14.85 3.61
N TYR A 26 4.78 -14.71 2.73
CA TYR A 26 4.70 -13.77 1.59
C TYR A 26 3.56 -14.15 0.62
N SER A 27 3.43 -15.42 0.29
CA SER A 27 2.35 -15.88 -0.60
C SER A 27 0.96 -15.69 0.02
N GLU A 28 0.81 -15.98 1.31
CA GLU A 28 -0.44 -15.79 2.05
C GLU A 28 -0.83 -14.31 2.10
N SER A 29 0.11 -13.42 2.41
CA SER A 29 -0.16 -11.98 2.46
C SER A 29 -0.52 -11.43 1.08
N ALA A 30 0.21 -11.83 0.03
CA ALA A 30 -0.10 -11.39 -1.33
C ALA A 30 -1.51 -11.81 -1.75
N GLY A 31 -1.91 -13.07 -1.51
CA GLY A 31 -3.27 -13.53 -1.80
C GLY A 31 -4.33 -12.78 -1.01
N ALA A 32 -4.11 -12.55 0.29
CA ALA A 32 -5.06 -11.82 1.13
C ALA A 32 -5.25 -10.36 0.67
N TYR A 33 -4.18 -9.69 0.27
CA TYR A 33 -4.27 -8.31 -0.25
C TYR A 33 -4.87 -8.24 -1.65
N ASP A 34 -4.59 -9.20 -2.54
CA ASP A 34 -5.20 -9.28 -3.87
C ASP A 34 -6.73 -9.48 -3.78
N ASP A 35 -7.18 -10.37 -2.89
CA ASP A 35 -8.61 -10.60 -2.65
C ASP A 35 -9.29 -9.32 -2.14
N LEU A 36 -8.65 -8.59 -1.23
CA LEU A 36 -9.19 -7.36 -0.67
C LEU A 36 -9.17 -6.21 -1.71
N ALA A 37 -8.14 -6.12 -2.53
CA ALA A 37 -8.04 -5.12 -3.60
C ALA A 37 -9.15 -5.26 -4.64
N GLY A 38 -9.76 -6.45 -4.78
CA GLY A 38 -10.95 -6.67 -5.60
C GLY A 38 -12.20 -5.90 -5.15
N LEU A 39 -12.21 -5.35 -3.92
CA LEU A 39 -13.27 -4.48 -3.37
C LEU A 39 -13.00 -2.99 -3.65
N VAL A 40 -11.96 -2.67 -4.40
CA VAL A 40 -11.55 -1.30 -4.72
C VAL A 40 -11.52 -1.12 -6.23
N GLU A 41 -12.33 -0.21 -6.73
CA GLU A 41 -12.30 0.18 -8.14
C GLU A 41 -11.34 1.37 -8.30
N LEU A 42 -10.18 1.12 -8.90
CA LEU A 42 -9.24 2.19 -9.25
C LEU A 42 -9.77 2.95 -10.47
N PRO A 43 -9.67 4.29 -10.50
CA PRO A 43 -10.06 5.06 -11.66
C PRO A 43 -9.21 4.68 -12.87
N GLU A 44 -9.85 4.41 -14.01
CA GLU A 44 -9.12 4.29 -15.26
C GLU A 44 -8.37 5.59 -15.55
N ARG A 45 -7.08 5.47 -15.86
CA ARG A 45 -6.26 6.63 -16.25
C ARG A 45 -6.86 7.24 -17.50
N THR A 46 -7.55 8.36 -17.37
CA THR A 46 -7.89 9.17 -18.53
C THR A 46 -6.57 9.82 -18.97
N GLU A 47 -5.98 9.29 -20.05
CA GLU A 47 -4.83 9.90 -20.69
C GLU A 47 -5.18 11.36 -20.99
N THR A 48 -4.57 12.29 -20.27
CA THR A 48 -4.62 13.70 -20.62
C THR A 48 -3.84 13.87 -21.91
N PRO A 49 -4.36 14.60 -22.94
CA PRO A 49 -3.71 14.74 -24.23
C PRO A 49 -2.47 15.65 -24.22
N GLU A 50 -1.65 15.63 -23.17
CA GLU A 50 -0.42 16.44 -23.08
C GLU A 50 0.84 15.77 -23.66
N ASP A 51 0.75 14.51 -24.10
CA ASP A 51 1.89 13.79 -24.70
C ASP A 51 1.91 13.86 -26.25
N MET A 52 1.11 14.73 -26.87
CA MET A 52 1.16 14.95 -28.32
C MET A 52 1.42 16.40 -28.69
N GLU A 53 2.66 16.60 -29.17
CA GLU A 53 3.12 17.61 -30.13
C GLU A 53 3.44 19.03 -29.68
N THR A 54 4.75 19.31 -29.80
CA THR A 54 5.33 20.58 -30.29
C THR A 54 4.63 21.07 -31.55
N GLY A 55 3.70 22.05 -31.41
CA GLY A 55 3.07 22.72 -32.51
C GLY A 55 2.60 24.10 -32.08
N THR A 56 3.37 25.15 -32.50
CA THR A 56 3.16 26.55 -32.23
C THR A 56 1.83 27.06 -32.82
N ALA A 57 0.88 27.46 -31.99
CA ALA A 57 -0.20 28.37 -32.38
C ALA A 57 -0.74 29.13 -31.15
N PRO A 58 -1.24 30.39 -31.29
CA PRO A 58 -1.47 31.31 -30.18
C PRO A 58 -2.71 30.92 -29.36
N ILE A 59 -2.58 30.93 -28.03
CA ILE A 59 -3.63 30.64 -27.05
C ILE A 59 -4.54 31.86 -26.95
N GLU A 60 -5.80 31.71 -27.36
CA GLU A 60 -6.86 32.60 -26.92
C GLU A 60 -7.33 32.12 -25.51
N THR A 61 -7.19 33.02 -24.55
CA THR A 61 -7.52 32.80 -23.15
C THR A 61 -9.04 32.90 -22.93
N GLU A 62 -9.72 31.76 -22.81
CA GLU A 62 -11.08 31.73 -22.28
C GLU A 62 -11.01 31.53 -20.75
N PRO A 63 -11.69 32.36 -19.94
CA PRO A 63 -11.74 32.21 -18.48
C PRO A 63 -12.84 31.24 -18.07
N GLY A 64 -12.51 29.96 -17.92
CA GLY A 64 -13.47 28.94 -17.48
C GLY A 64 -12.88 27.54 -17.41
N GLY A 65 -11.60 27.39 -17.07
CA GLY A 65 -10.99 26.10 -16.85
C GLY A 65 -11.56 25.44 -15.61
N SER A 66 -12.43 24.45 -15.79
CA SER A 66 -12.77 23.48 -14.75
C SER A 66 -11.46 22.81 -14.30
N ALA A 67 -11.14 22.91 -13.01
CA ALA A 67 -10.02 22.15 -12.47
C ALA A 67 -10.22 20.67 -12.84
N PRO A 68 -9.17 19.92 -13.20
CA PRO A 68 -9.29 18.51 -13.50
C PRO A 68 -9.95 17.84 -12.31
N SER A 69 -11.09 17.20 -12.54
CA SER A 69 -11.78 16.44 -11.51
C SER A 69 -10.93 15.20 -11.22
N VAL A 70 -10.26 15.21 -10.07
CA VAL A 70 -9.57 14.02 -9.57
C VAL A 70 -10.63 12.96 -9.33
N VAL A 71 -10.57 11.87 -10.07
CA VAL A 71 -11.42 10.70 -9.82
C VAL A 71 -10.74 9.88 -8.76
N LEU A 72 -11.35 9.82 -7.58
CA LEU A 72 -10.84 9.00 -6.47
C LEU A 72 -11.23 7.53 -6.68
N PRO A 73 -10.44 6.58 -6.16
CA PRO A 73 -10.83 5.18 -6.08
C PRO A 73 -12.17 5.01 -5.37
N MET A 74 -13.02 4.14 -5.87
CA MET A 74 -14.24 3.73 -5.16
C MET A 74 -13.90 2.55 -4.26
N VAL A 75 -14.21 2.68 -2.97
CA VAL A 75 -13.88 1.70 -1.93
C VAL A 75 -15.14 1.28 -1.20
N ASP A 76 -15.43 -0.02 -1.19
CA ASP A 76 -16.53 -0.59 -0.42
C ASP A 76 -16.08 -0.83 1.03
N PHE A 77 -16.19 0.21 1.87
CA PHE A 77 -15.79 0.12 3.28
C PHE A 77 -16.69 -0.79 4.13
N GLU A 78 -17.93 -1.07 3.70
CA GLU A 78 -18.79 -2.02 4.40
C GLU A 78 -18.22 -3.44 4.29
N SER A 79 -17.95 -3.88 3.06
CA SER A 79 -17.32 -5.18 2.80
C SER A 79 -15.90 -5.28 3.35
N LEU A 80 -15.11 -4.20 3.29
CA LEU A 80 -13.76 -4.18 3.88
C LEU A 80 -13.77 -4.40 5.38
N ARG A 81 -14.71 -3.78 6.11
CA ARG A 81 -14.83 -3.91 7.57
C ARG A 81 -15.38 -5.27 8.01
N GLU A 82 -16.10 -5.97 7.15
CA GLU A 82 -16.45 -7.37 7.40
C GLU A 82 -15.21 -8.27 7.41
N SER A 83 -14.22 -7.96 6.57
CA SER A 83 -12.96 -8.69 6.47
C SER A 83 -11.94 -8.26 7.52
N GLY A 84 -11.91 -6.96 7.88
CA GLY A 84 -10.98 -6.37 8.84
C GLY A 84 -11.62 -5.19 9.58
N PRO A 85 -12.12 -5.40 10.82
CA PRO A 85 -12.90 -4.39 11.54
C PRO A 85 -12.11 -3.11 11.86
N ASP A 86 -10.79 -3.19 11.90
CA ASP A 86 -9.89 -2.08 12.22
C ASP A 86 -9.45 -1.31 10.98
N ILE A 87 -10.00 -1.61 9.79
CA ILE A 87 -9.71 -0.87 8.56
C ILE A 87 -10.39 0.50 8.65
N ILE A 88 -9.57 1.56 8.59
CA ILE A 88 -9.99 2.97 8.67
C ILE A 88 -9.82 3.72 7.35
N GLY A 89 -9.05 3.18 6.39
CA GLY A 89 -8.80 3.81 5.12
C GLY A 89 -8.20 2.87 4.09
N TRP A 90 -8.03 3.37 2.88
CA TRP A 90 -7.35 2.69 1.78
C TRP A 90 -6.33 3.61 1.15
N LEU A 91 -5.08 3.18 1.05
CA LEU A 91 -3.98 3.94 0.47
C LEU A 91 -3.57 3.34 -0.87
N THR A 92 -3.55 4.16 -1.91
CA THR A 92 -3.04 3.75 -3.22
C THR A 92 -2.10 4.79 -3.81
N LEU A 93 -1.03 4.31 -4.42
CA LEU A 93 -0.13 5.05 -5.28
C LEU A 93 -0.22 4.42 -6.67
N PRO A 94 -0.87 5.09 -7.65
CA PRO A 94 -1.08 4.54 -8.98
C PRO A 94 0.22 4.09 -9.66
N ASP A 95 0.11 3.04 -10.47
CA ASP A 95 1.24 2.42 -11.20
C ASP A 95 2.33 1.81 -10.29
N THR A 96 2.01 1.55 -9.01
CA THR A 96 2.90 0.90 -8.05
C THR A 96 2.22 -0.24 -7.31
N VAL A 97 2.98 -0.93 -6.46
CA VAL A 97 2.46 -1.99 -5.58
C VAL A 97 1.64 -1.45 -4.40
N ILE A 98 1.69 -0.14 -4.12
CA ILE A 98 0.98 0.45 -2.98
C ILE A 98 -0.51 0.56 -3.31
N ASN A 99 -1.25 -0.44 -2.87
CA ASN A 99 -2.71 -0.54 -2.98
C ASN A 99 -3.22 -1.39 -1.82
N TYR A 100 -3.27 -0.79 -0.62
CA TYR A 100 -3.44 -1.49 0.64
C TYR A 100 -4.46 -0.84 1.57
N PRO A 101 -5.15 -1.62 2.42
CA PRO A 101 -5.91 -1.08 3.53
C PRO A 101 -4.98 -0.39 4.53
N VAL A 102 -5.49 0.64 5.18
CA VAL A 102 -4.88 1.26 6.35
C VAL A 102 -5.71 0.89 7.57
N THR A 103 -5.06 0.26 8.54
CA THR A 103 -5.67 -0.16 9.81
C THR A 103 -5.27 0.79 10.94
N GLN A 104 -5.89 0.63 12.11
CA GLN A 104 -5.43 1.28 13.35
C GLN A 104 -5.72 0.35 14.54
N ALA A 105 -4.75 0.19 15.42
CA ALA A 105 -4.87 -0.55 16.68
C ALA A 105 -4.68 0.40 17.88
N ASP A 106 -4.68 -0.17 19.08
CA ASP A 106 -4.41 0.57 20.33
C ASP A 106 -2.90 0.82 20.56
N ASP A 107 -2.03 0.33 19.67
CA ASP A 107 -0.58 0.51 19.71
C ASP A 107 0.02 0.52 18.31
N ASN A 108 1.33 0.84 18.19
CA ASN A 108 2.08 0.87 16.94
C ASN A 108 2.88 -0.44 16.68
N GLU A 109 2.56 -1.54 17.37
CA GLU A 109 3.29 -2.81 17.23
C GLU A 109 2.43 -3.92 16.61
N TYR A 110 1.13 -3.94 16.89
CA TYR A 110 0.24 -5.02 16.49
C TYR A 110 0.29 -5.29 14.98
N TYR A 111 0.03 -4.27 14.17
CA TYR A 111 -0.01 -4.40 12.70
C TYR A 111 1.36 -4.45 12.01
N LEU A 112 2.47 -4.36 12.77
CA LEU A 112 3.78 -4.76 12.24
C LEU A 112 3.86 -6.26 11.94
N HIS A 113 3.02 -7.07 12.60
CA HIS A 113 3.09 -8.53 12.53
C HIS A 113 1.73 -9.19 12.33
N HIS A 114 0.70 -8.44 11.97
CA HIS A 114 -0.64 -8.96 11.69
C HIS A 114 -1.18 -8.34 10.41
N LEU A 115 -1.88 -9.14 9.61
CA LEU A 115 -2.64 -8.67 8.47
C LEU A 115 -3.89 -7.91 8.96
N TYR A 116 -4.61 -7.30 8.03
CA TYR A 116 -5.83 -6.52 8.30
C TYR A 116 -6.92 -7.31 9.04
N ASP A 117 -6.95 -8.64 8.93
CA ASP A 117 -7.90 -9.54 9.59
C ASP A 117 -7.43 -10.05 10.96
N GLY A 118 -6.27 -9.58 11.43
CA GLY A 118 -5.64 -10.02 12.66
C GLY A 118 -4.84 -11.32 12.57
N THR A 119 -4.70 -11.91 11.38
CA THR A 119 -3.85 -13.09 11.17
C THR A 119 -2.37 -12.73 11.34
N TYR A 120 -1.63 -13.49 12.18
CA TYR A 120 -0.20 -13.27 12.34
C TYR A 120 0.57 -13.51 11.04
N ASN A 121 1.25 -12.49 10.57
CA ASN A 121 2.11 -12.54 9.39
C ASN A 121 3.19 -11.46 9.49
N LYS A 122 4.44 -11.81 9.21
CA LYS A 122 5.58 -10.88 9.30
C LYS A 122 5.57 -9.72 8.30
N VAL A 123 4.73 -9.81 7.26
CA VAL A 123 4.53 -8.73 6.28
C VAL A 123 3.76 -7.58 6.91
N GLY A 124 2.89 -7.88 7.89
CA GLY A 124 2.08 -6.89 8.57
C GLY A 124 1.07 -6.21 7.64
N CYS A 125 0.53 -5.08 8.08
CA CYS A 125 -0.39 -4.22 7.35
C CYS A 125 0.13 -2.77 7.35
N LEU A 126 -0.40 -1.90 6.50
CA LEU A 126 -0.24 -0.46 6.70
C LEU A 126 -1.16 -0.03 7.85
N PHE A 127 -0.67 0.81 8.75
CA PHE A 127 -1.45 1.26 9.88
C PHE A 127 -1.16 2.71 10.27
N ALA A 128 -2.21 3.41 10.71
CA ALA A 128 -2.07 4.75 11.26
C ALA A 128 -1.55 4.70 12.70
N ASP A 129 -0.81 5.73 13.08
CA ASP A 129 -0.34 5.91 14.46
C ASP A 129 -1.54 5.88 15.43
N TYR A 130 -1.40 5.12 16.53
CA TYR A 130 -2.48 4.94 17.50
C TYR A 130 -2.89 6.26 18.20
N GLU A 131 -2.01 7.26 18.24
CA GLU A 131 -2.30 8.58 18.78
C GLU A 131 -3.06 9.48 17.80
N ASN A 132 -3.10 9.11 16.50
CA ASN A 132 -3.87 9.85 15.52
C ASN A 132 -5.36 9.44 15.56
N LYS A 133 -6.20 10.34 15.07
CA LYS A 133 -7.61 10.06 14.90
C LYS A 133 -7.86 9.16 13.69
N ALA A 134 -8.74 8.18 13.84
CA ALA A 134 -9.11 7.24 12.79
C ALA A 134 -9.81 7.89 11.58
N ASP A 135 -10.34 9.09 11.74
CA ASP A 135 -10.99 9.87 10.67
C ASP A 135 -10.01 10.76 9.87
N PHE A 136 -8.71 10.67 10.14
CA PHE A 136 -7.65 11.46 9.52
C PHE A 136 -7.82 12.98 9.65
N SER A 137 -8.62 13.46 10.60
CA SER A 137 -8.89 14.89 10.82
C SER A 137 -7.76 15.65 11.55
N ASP A 138 -6.69 14.97 11.93
CA ASP A 138 -5.53 15.60 12.53
C ASP A 138 -4.75 16.43 11.50
N ARG A 139 -3.99 17.39 11.98
CA ARG A 139 -3.10 18.23 11.12
C ARG A 139 -1.94 17.44 10.52
N ASN A 140 -1.58 16.35 11.16
CA ASN A 140 -0.53 15.44 10.75
C ASN A 140 -0.93 14.02 11.14
N THR A 141 -1.02 13.14 10.19
CA THR A 141 -1.26 11.71 10.38
C THR A 141 -0.06 10.93 9.91
N ILE A 142 0.41 10.00 10.73
CA ILE A 142 1.52 9.12 10.38
C ILE A 142 0.95 7.76 10.02
N ILE A 143 1.34 7.26 8.86
CA ILE A 143 1.03 5.89 8.42
C ILE A 143 2.34 5.11 8.36
N TYR A 144 2.37 3.98 9.04
CA TYR A 144 3.49 3.05 9.08
C TYR A 144 3.26 1.88 8.12
N GLY A 145 4.35 1.30 7.66
CA GLY A 145 4.35 0.08 6.86
C GLY A 145 5.77 -0.44 6.68
N HIS A 146 5.91 -1.74 6.48
CA HIS A 146 7.22 -2.32 6.23
C HIS A 146 7.79 -1.90 4.87
N ASN A 147 9.12 -1.78 4.81
CA ASN A 147 9.88 -1.73 3.57
C ASN A 147 10.37 -3.16 3.26
N MET A 148 9.60 -3.90 2.47
CA MET A 148 9.81 -5.31 2.23
C MET A 148 10.82 -5.57 1.11
N ARG A 149 11.63 -6.64 1.26
CA ARG A 149 12.65 -7.01 0.26
C ARG A 149 12.08 -7.56 -1.04
N ASP A 150 10.86 -8.08 -1.00
CA ASP A 150 10.14 -8.57 -2.18
C ASP A 150 9.46 -7.45 -2.98
N GLY A 151 9.61 -6.20 -2.53
CA GLY A 151 9.03 -5.03 -3.18
C GLY A 151 7.64 -4.66 -2.70
N SER A 152 7.03 -5.43 -1.79
CA SER A 152 5.70 -5.15 -1.25
C SER A 152 5.70 -4.04 -0.18
N MET A 153 4.52 -3.69 0.29
CA MET A 153 4.25 -2.62 1.27
C MET A 153 4.83 -1.27 0.81
N PHE A 154 5.61 -0.59 1.65
CA PHE A 154 6.20 0.72 1.33
C PHE A 154 7.52 0.64 0.56
N ALA A 155 7.90 -0.53 0.03
CA ALA A 155 9.15 -0.66 -0.73
C ALA A 155 9.22 0.26 -1.95
N ALA A 156 8.08 0.52 -2.64
CA ALA A 156 8.03 1.44 -3.78
C ALA A 156 8.41 2.89 -3.42
N LEU A 157 8.30 3.30 -2.14
CA LEU A 157 8.69 4.64 -1.72
C LEU A 157 10.21 4.88 -1.80
N ASN A 158 11.04 3.82 -1.87
CA ASN A 158 12.48 3.97 -2.07
C ASN A 158 12.82 4.58 -3.44
N GLU A 159 11.96 4.40 -4.44
CA GLU A 159 12.19 4.91 -5.79
C GLU A 159 12.07 6.44 -5.88
N TYR A 160 11.52 7.10 -4.85
CA TYR A 160 11.43 8.57 -4.79
C TYR A 160 12.80 9.27 -4.60
N ASP A 161 13.87 8.52 -4.40
CA ASP A 161 15.25 9.04 -4.50
C ASP A 161 15.57 9.49 -5.94
N GLU A 162 14.85 8.95 -6.95
CA GLU A 162 15.01 9.31 -8.35
C GLU A 162 14.00 10.38 -8.76
N GLN A 163 14.48 11.51 -9.28
CA GLN A 163 13.65 12.64 -9.72
C GLN A 163 12.62 12.23 -10.79
N SER A 164 13.01 11.35 -11.73
CA SER A 164 12.13 10.85 -12.79
C SER A 164 10.94 10.06 -12.23
N TYR A 165 11.15 9.30 -11.14
CA TYR A 165 10.06 8.59 -10.48
C TYR A 165 9.10 9.56 -9.79
N PHE A 166 9.63 10.53 -9.04
CA PHE A 166 8.81 11.59 -8.45
C PHE A 166 7.97 12.33 -9.49
N ASP A 167 8.55 12.65 -10.67
CA ASP A 167 7.87 13.40 -11.71
C ASP A 167 6.66 12.66 -12.29
N THR A 168 6.65 11.33 -12.25
CA THR A 168 5.57 10.46 -12.74
C THR A 168 4.61 9.98 -11.66
N HIS A 169 4.99 10.02 -10.37
CA HIS A 169 4.20 9.51 -9.23
C HIS A 169 3.93 10.60 -8.19
N LYS A 170 3.38 11.75 -8.63
CA LYS A 170 3.14 12.91 -7.77
C LYS A 170 1.92 12.81 -6.87
N GLN A 171 1.02 11.88 -7.14
CA GLN A 171 -0.27 11.78 -6.48
C GLN A 171 -0.41 10.42 -5.80
N MET A 172 -0.70 10.45 -4.51
CA MET A 172 -1.10 9.32 -3.70
C MET A 172 -2.52 9.59 -3.21
N TYR A 173 -3.35 8.59 -3.19
CA TYR A 173 -4.74 8.73 -2.74
C TYR A 173 -4.94 7.97 -1.44
N LEU A 174 -5.48 8.67 -0.45
CA LEU A 174 -6.01 8.08 0.77
C LEU A 174 -7.53 8.23 0.73
N VAL A 175 -8.23 7.12 0.65
CA VAL A 175 -9.71 7.08 0.68
C VAL A 175 -10.16 6.62 2.05
N THR A 176 -11.13 7.32 2.61
CA THR A 176 -11.74 7.02 3.91
C THR A 176 -13.26 6.89 3.74
N PRO A 177 -13.98 6.35 4.72
CA PRO A 177 -15.44 6.30 4.67
C PRO A 177 -16.10 7.68 4.51
N GLU A 178 -15.44 8.75 4.96
CA GLU A 178 -15.92 10.13 4.91
C GLU A 178 -15.56 10.85 3.61
N GLY A 179 -14.62 10.30 2.82
CA GLY A 179 -14.14 10.89 1.57
C GLY A 179 -12.68 10.57 1.27
N GLY A 180 -12.08 11.26 0.30
CA GLY A 180 -10.68 11.05 -0.14
C GLY A 180 -9.81 12.28 0.05
N TYR A 181 -8.51 12.04 0.17
CA TYR A 181 -7.45 13.03 0.32
C TYR A 181 -6.35 12.83 -0.73
#